data_e411d148aefe7f652b65bded7046fdb6
#
_entry.id   e411d148aefe7f652b65bded7046fdb6
#
_cell.length_a   1.000
_cell.length_b   1.000
_cell.length_c   1.000
_cell.angle_alpha   90.00
_cell.angle_beta   90.00
_cell.angle_gamma   90.00
#
_symmetry.space_group_name_H-M   'P 1'
#
loop_
_entity.id
_entity.type
_entity.pdbx_description
1 polymer ?
#
loop_
_entity_poly.entity_id
_entity_poly.type
_entity_poly.pdbx_seq_one_letter_code
_entity_poly.pdbx_strand_id
1 'polypeptide(L)'
;MKSTVENLNPTKVKLAIEVPYEEFKPEMDKVFKEYAKQVNIPGFRRGHVPARVLESYIGRGAVIEDAVNHALPEYYGQAVQEHKIAPMGQPNVDVTDTPNIEGEAGGDLKFTVEVEVRPEVKMPDFSKLSLEVDAIKDDPKALDTELDNLRRRFATLKTVERAVKQDDFVTLDLKTEIDGKEVDSLNQTSYHVGAGGLVEGLDEALKGLKAGATKTFETQLKSGPHGGETAQVTVTVDSVKEQVLPDADDEFAMMVSEHDTIDELKQELAENVDRQARAGQAMSARDKLVEKLRDELEFPLPQGVLDEAVAAQIGENASDDDKQKAQEAVEQDLKVQIILDALAEERQMNVSQQELLEFVLQTAQAYGMDPSMLLQNAEQNNRIPAFIQEIARNKSIASALAEVEVKDTNGKVVDLKEFVGEESAEDEDAEEKPAKKAPAKKAPAKKAPAKKAPAKKDAADE
;
A
#
# COMPACT_ATOMS: atom_id res chain seq x y z
N MET A 1 -19.76 -19.42 24.93
CA MET A 1 -19.24 -20.15 23.76
C MET A 1 -18.18 -21.14 24.22
N LYS A 2 -18.09 -22.31 23.58
CA LYS A 2 -16.97 -23.26 23.75
C LYS A 2 -16.34 -23.45 22.41
N SER A 3 -15.00 -23.42 22.36
CA SER A 3 -14.24 -23.64 21.13
C SER A 3 -13.15 -24.69 21.34
N THR A 4 -12.90 -25.51 20.34
CA THR A 4 -11.82 -26.51 20.32
C THR A 4 -11.11 -26.47 18.99
N VAL A 5 -9.79 -26.67 19.02
CA VAL A 5 -8.93 -26.67 17.83
C VAL A 5 -8.38 -28.05 17.57
N GLU A 6 -8.47 -28.49 16.36
CA GLU A 6 -7.84 -29.70 15.85
C GLU A 6 -6.88 -29.33 14.71
N ASN A 7 -5.61 -29.68 14.84
CA ASN A 7 -4.63 -29.47 13.78
C ASN A 7 -4.77 -30.60 12.74
N LEU A 8 -5.25 -30.29 11.55
CA LEU A 8 -5.38 -31.24 10.45
C LEU A 8 -4.03 -31.51 9.79
N ASN A 9 -3.27 -30.41 9.61
CA ASN A 9 -1.89 -30.45 9.11
C ASN A 9 -1.16 -29.18 9.59
N PRO A 10 0.14 -29.00 9.32
CA PRO A 10 0.91 -27.84 9.78
C PRO A 10 0.40 -26.46 9.28
N THR A 11 -0.40 -26.45 8.22
CA THR A 11 -0.94 -25.24 7.59
C THR A 11 -2.46 -25.18 7.60
N LYS A 12 -3.17 -26.12 8.27
CA LYS A 12 -4.63 -26.16 8.29
C LYS A 12 -5.15 -26.63 9.64
N VAL A 13 -6.08 -25.88 10.19
CA VAL A 13 -6.77 -26.21 11.44
C VAL A 13 -8.27 -26.31 11.24
N LYS A 14 -8.91 -27.10 12.10
CA LYS A 14 -10.34 -27.22 12.23
C LYS A 14 -10.76 -26.70 13.60
N LEU A 15 -11.57 -25.66 13.60
CA LEU A 15 -12.21 -25.12 14.78
C LEU A 15 -13.60 -25.74 14.92
N ALA A 16 -13.92 -26.33 16.05
CA ALA A 16 -15.28 -26.73 16.36
C ALA A 16 -15.82 -25.78 17.46
N ILE A 17 -16.89 -25.09 17.13
CA ILE A 17 -17.48 -24.03 17.96
C ILE A 17 -18.89 -24.40 18.34
N GLU A 18 -19.18 -24.35 19.63
CA GLU A 18 -20.49 -24.62 20.22
C GLU A 18 -20.95 -23.36 20.99
N VAL A 19 -22.08 -22.79 20.56
CA VAL A 19 -22.68 -21.61 21.16
C VAL A 19 -24.00 -21.99 21.82
N PRO A 20 -24.12 -21.92 23.16
CA PRO A 20 -25.36 -22.18 23.85
C PRO A 20 -26.48 -21.25 23.40
N TYR A 21 -27.72 -21.73 23.35
CA TYR A 21 -28.88 -20.95 22.92
C TYR A 21 -28.98 -19.59 23.60
N GLU A 22 -28.71 -19.52 24.89
CA GLU A 22 -28.81 -18.28 25.69
C GLU A 22 -27.81 -17.21 25.21
N GLU A 23 -26.64 -17.61 24.73
CA GLU A 23 -25.63 -16.71 24.17
C GLU A 23 -25.96 -16.32 22.71
N PHE A 24 -26.63 -17.21 21.95
CA PHE A 24 -27.05 -16.95 20.57
C PHE A 24 -28.33 -16.10 20.48
N LYS A 25 -29.21 -16.18 21.47
CA LYS A 25 -30.50 -15.47 21.52
C LYS A 25 -30.43 -13.95 21.29
N PRO A 26 -29.44 -13.19 21.81
CA PRO A 26 -29.29 -11.79 21.50
C PRO A 26 -29.11 -11.49 20.00
N GLU A 27 -28.46 -12.38 19.24
CA GLU A 27 -28.30 -12.22 17.79
C GLU A 27 -29.64 -12.40 17.07
N MET A 28 -30.43 -13.38 17.46
CA MET A 28 -31.80 -13.52 16.96
C MET A 28 -32.63 -12.26 17.28
N ASP A 29 -32.50 -11.70 18.49
CA ASP A 29 -33.21 -10.47 18.86
C ASP A 29 -32.77 -9.25 18.02
N LYS A 30 -31.51 -9.17 17.56
CA LYS A 30 -31.05 -8.15 16.62
C LYS A 30 -31.75 -8.31 15.27
N VAL A 31 -31.74 -9.51 14.72
CA VAL A 31 -32.39 -9.83 13.44
C VAL A 31 -33.89 -9.57 13.49
N PHE A 32 -34.59 -9.94 14.58
CA PHE A 32 -35.99 -9.60 14.77
C PHE A 32 -36.25 -8.08 14.74
N LYS A 33 -35.37 -7.28 15.34
CA LYS A 33 -35.47 -5.81 15.30
C LYS A 33 -35.25 -5.24 13.90
N GLU A 34 -34.37 -5.85 13.11
CA GLU A 34 -34.13 -5.46 11.72
C GLU A 34 -35.34 -5.78 10.84
N TYR A 35 -35.84 -6.99 10.92
CA TYR A 35 -37.07 -7.38 10.21
C TYR A 35 -38.28 -6.53 10.61
N ALA A 36 -38.44 -6.19 11.91
CA ALA A 36 -39.50 -5.32 12.37
C ALA A 36 -39.47 -3.93 11.68
N LYS A 37 -38.27 -3.43 11.31
CA LYS A 37 -38.12 -2.15 10.61
C LYS A 37 -38.40 -2.28 9.09
N GLN A 38 -38.14 -3.45 8.51
CA GLN A 38 -38.26 -3.67 7.07
C GLN A 38 -39.67 -4.10 6.66
N VAL A 39 -40.30 -4.99 7.42
CA VAL A 39 -41.59 -5.60 7.08
C VAL A 39 -42.76 -4.71 7.50
N ASN A 40 -43.79 -4.63 6.65
CA ASN A 40 -45.05 -3.95 6.91
C ASN A 40 -46.14 -4.99 7.21
N ILE A 41 -46.46 -5.20 8.47
CA ILE A 41 -47.49 -6.15 8.92
C ILE A 41 -48.75 -5.38 9.25
N PRO A 42 -49.92 -5.73 8.65
CA PRO A 42 -51.17 -5.08 8.95
C PRO A 42 -51.52 -5.15 10.45
N GLY A 43 -51.88 -4.00 11.05
CA GLY A 43 -52.19 -3.89 12.47
C GLY A 43 -51.01 -3.52 13.38
N PHE A 44 -49.80 -3.44 12.88
CA PHE A 44 -48.59 -3.04 13.65
C PHE A 44 -47.86 -1.87 13.00
N ARG A 45 -47.30 -1.00 13.85
CA ARG A 45 -46.45 0.08 13.40
C ARG A 45 -45.07 -0.49 13.07
N ARG A 46 -44.44 -0.07 11.96
CA ARG A 46 -43.06 -0.42 11.61
C ARG A 46 -42.09 -0.24 12.78
N GLY A 47 -41.26 -1.22 13.04
CA GLY A 47 -40.30 -1.24 14.16
C GLY A 47 -40.89 -1.64 15.50
N HIS A 48 -42.21 -1.92 15.61
CA HIS A 48 -42.90 -2.28 16.84
C HIS A 48 -43.70 -3.60 16.72
N VAL A 49 -43.30 -4.47 15.83
CA VAL A 49 -43.92 -5.78 15.65
C VAL A 49 -43.32 -6.75 16.69
N PRO A 50 -44.15 -7.45 17.50
CA PRO A 50 -43.66 -8.46 18.45
C PRO A 50 -42.95 -9.62 17.70
N ALA A 51 -41.87 -10.17 18.31
CA ALA A 51 -41.08 -11.26 17.72
C ALA A 51 -41.94 -12.46 17.30
N ARG A 52 -42.91 -12.86 18.14
CA ARG A 52 -43.85 -13.97 17.82
C ARG A 52 -44.66 -13.75 16.55
N VAL A 53 -45.05 -12.50 16.29
CA VAL A 53 -45.82 -12.16 15.06
C VAL A 53 -44.93 -12.18 13.84
N LEU A 54 -43.70 -11.69 13.97
CA LEU A 54 -42.66 -11.79 12.94
C LEU A 54 -42.32 -13.24 12.61
N GLU A 55 -42.14 -14.05 13.66
CA GLU A 55 -41.87 -15.48 13.57
C GLU A 55 -42.98 -16.24 12.79
N SER A 56 -44.25 -15.88 13.07
CA SER A 56 -45.40 -16.46 12.33
C SER A 56 -45.48 -15.98 10.88
N TYR A 57 -44.98 -14.79 10.56
CA TYR A 57 -45.08 -14.17 9.24
C TYR A 57 -43.90 -14.53 8.32
N ILE A 58 -42.68 -14.53 8.83
CA ILE A 58 -41.45 -14.76 8.08
C ILE A 58 -41.04 -16.24 8.17
N GLY A 59 -41.38 -16.89 9.28
CA GLY A 59 -40.87 -18.23 9.61
C GLY A 59 -39.65 -18.16 10.54
N ARG A 60 -39.63 -19.01 11.54
CA ARG A 60 -38.51 -19.05 12.51
C ARG A 60 -37.20 -19.49 11.87
N GLY A 61 -37.26 -20.39 10.88
CA GLY A 61 -36.08 -20.88 10.17
C GLY A 61 -35.31 -19.76 9.49
N ALA A 62 -36.00 -18.85 8.78
CA ALA A 62 -35.36 -17.73 8.10
C ALA A 62 -34.66 -16.76 9.10
N VAL A 63 -35.28 -16.51 10.26
CA VAL A 63 -34.67 -15.67 11.29
C VAL A 63 -33.45 -16.33 11.90
N ILE A 64 -33.49 -17.65 12.12
CA ILE A 64 -32.33 -18.40 12.61
C ILE A 64 -31.21 -18.38 11.59
N GLU A 65 -31.49 -18.61 10.32
CA GLU A 65 -30.51 -18.60 9.23
C GLU A 65 -29.80 -17.23 9.14
N ASP A 66 -30.55 -16.14 9.15
CA ASP A 66 -29.97 -14.81 9.14
C ASP A 66 -29.18 -14.51 10.40
N ALA A 67 -29.69 -14.93 11.57
CA ALA A 67 -28.98 -14.74 12.83
C ALA A 67 -27.67 -15.53 12.87
N VAL A 68 -27.66 -16.74 12.32
CA VAL A 68 -26.44 -17.55 12.17
C VAL A 68 -25.45 -16.84 11.25
N ASN A 69 -25.88 -16.41 10.07
CA ASN A 69 -25.01 -15.72 9.12
C ASN A 69 -24.38 -14.44 9.69
N HIS A 70 -25.13 -13.68 10.52
CA HIS A 70 -24.64 -12.50 11.19
C HIS A 70 -23.67 -12.80 12.34
N ALA A 71 -23.90 -13.89 13.06
CA ALA A 71 -23.14 -14.25 14.26
C ALA A 71 -21.85 -15.04 13.95
N LEU A 72 -21.82 -15.80 12.85
CA LEU A 72 -20.67 -16.64 12.48
C LEU A 72 -19.34 -15.87 12.46
N PRO A 73 -19.22 -14.65 11.85
CA PRO A 73 -17.96 -13.92 11.84
C PRO A 73 -17.50 -13.52 13.24
N GLU A 74 -18.43 -13.15 14.13
CA GLU A 74 -18.13 -12.73 15.49
C GLU A 74 -17.61 -13.91 16.34
N TYR A 75 -18.31 -15.04 16.32
CA TYR A 75 -17.89 -16.24 17.07
C TYR A 75 -16.60 -16.84 16.52
N TYR A 76 -16.43 -16.82 15.21
CA TYR A 76 -15.16 -17.23 14.58
C TYR A 76 -14.01 -16.33 15.04
N GLY A 77 -14.18 -15.00 15.00
CA GLY A 77 -13.17 -14.05 15.45
C GLY A 77 -12.79 -14.25 16.93
N GLN A 78 -13.78 -14.50 17.81
CA GLN A 78 -13.52 -14.82 19.22
C GLN A 78 -12.71 -16.12 19.38
N ALA A 79 -13.06 -17.17 18.63
CA ALA A 79 -12.33 -18.44 18.67
C ALA A 79 -10.90 -18.31 18.17
N VAL A 80 -10.66 -17.54 17.09
CA VAL A 80 -9.34 -17.24 16.55
C VAL A 80 -8.48 -16.52 17.59
N GLN A 81 -9.03 -15.54 18.30
CA GLN A 81 -8.32 -14.82 19.37
C GLN A 81 -8.01 -15.71 20.58
N GLU A 82 -9.00 -16.52 21.03
CA GLU A 82 -8.86 -17.41 22.18
C GLU A 82 -7.70 -18.42 21.96
N HIS A 83 -7.63 -18.96 20.76
CA HIS A 83 -6.62 -19.98 20.40
C HIS A 83 -5.35 -19.39 19.77
N LYS A 84 -5.25 -18.06 19.63
CA LYS A 84 -4.10 -17.36 19.02
C LYS A 84 -3.74 -17.91 17.63
N ILE A 85 -4.74 -18.16 16.82
CA ILE A 85 -4.57 -18.67 15.46
C ILE A 85 -4.28 -17.47 14.54
N ALA A 86 -3.35 -17.64 13.60
CA ALA A 86 -3.09 -16.69 12.52
C ALA A 86 -3.71 -17.23 11.21
N PRO A 87 -5.00 -16.92 10.94
CA PRO A 87 -5.68 -17.44 9.76
C PRO A 87 -5.12 -16.81 8.49
N MET A 88 -5.06 -17.62 7.43
CA MET A 88 -4.72 -17.23 6.08
C MET A 88 -5.84 -17.68 5.12
N GLY A 89 -6.16 -16.82 4.14
CA GLY A 89 -7.21 -17.15 3.18
C GLY A 89 -8.63 -17.12 3.76
N GLN A 90 -9.58 -17.68 3.03
CA GLN A 90 -10.99 -17.69 3.42
C GLN A 90 -11.32 -18.92 4.27
N PRO A 91 -12.05 -18.78 5.41
CA PRO A 91 -12.49 -19.89 6.20
C PRO A 91 -13.61 -20.67 5.49
N ASN A 92 -13.53 -21.99 5.51
CA ASN A 92 -14.63 -22.86 5.09
C ASN A 92 -15.48 -23.21 6.31
N VAL A 93 -16.73 -22.74 6.33
CA VAL A 93 -17.65 -22.89 7.45
C VAL A 93 -18.70 -23.96 7.13
N ASP A 94 -18.84 -24.93 8.02
CA ASP A 94 -19.89 -25.96 7.97
C ASP A 94 -20.72 -25.92 9.25
N VAL A 95 -22.01 -25.57 9.11
CA VAL A 95 -22.97 -25.53 10.23
C VAL A 95 -23.54 -26.92 10.46
N THR A 96 -23.13 -27.54 11.56
CA THR A 96 -23.51 -28.92 11.87
C THR A 96 -24.82 -29.04 12.65
N ASP A 97 -25.16 -28.02 13.47
CA ASP A 97 -26.40 -28.01 14.27
C ASP A 97 -26.89 -26.57 14.45
N THR A 98 -28.18 -26.36 14.37
CA THR A 98 -28.82 -25.05 14.52
C THR A 98 -29.84 -25.07 15.67
N PRO A 99 -30.14 -23.92 16.29
CA PRO A 99 -31.24 -23.83 17.24
C PRO A 99 -32.56 -24.38 16.68
N ASN A 100 -33.42 -24.88 17.59
CA ASN A 100 -34.67 -25.54 17.19
C ASN A 100 -35.53 -24.63 16.29
N ILE A 101 -35.80 -25.07 15.08
CA ILE A 101 -36.67 -24.38 14.11
C ILE A 101 -38.14 -24.58 14.50
N GLU A 102 -38.48 -25.74 15.05
CA GLU A 102 -39.83 -26.11 15.48
C GLU A 102 -39.88 -26.46 16.98
N GLY A 103 -40.99 -26.26 17.63
CA GLY A 103 -41.19 -26.59 19.03
C GLY A 103 -40.73 -25.50 20.02
N GLU A 104 -40.22 -25.93 21.19
CA GLU A 104 -39.73 -25.00 22.22
C GLU A 104 -38.41 -24.36 21.79
N ALA A 105 -38.24 -23.07 22.19
CA ALA A 105 -37.03 -22.33 21.94
C ALA A 105 -35.84 -22.96 22.69
N GLY A 106 -34.78 -23.31 22.00
CA GLY A 106 -33.61 -23.97 22.56
C GLY A 106 -32.75 -24.59 21.44
N GLY A 107 -31.79 -25.41 21.81
CA GLY A 107 -30.81 -26.03 20.90
C GLY A 107 -29.61 -25.11 20.70
N ASP A 108 -28.43 -25.69 20.76
CA ASP A 108 -27.17 -24.96 20.61
C ASP A 108 -26.83 -24.79 19.13
N LEU A 109 -26.17 -23.70 18.78
CA LEU A 109 -25.57 -23.52 17.48
C LEU A 109 -24.19 -24.23 17.48
N LYS A 110 -24.02 -25.19 16.57
CA LYS A 110 -22.73 -25.86 16.39
C LYS A 110 -22.28 -25.73 14.94
N PHE A 111 -21.05 -25.32 14.78
CA PHE A 111 -20.43 -25.22 13.46
C PHE A 111 -18.95 -25.53 13.54
N THR A 112 -18.41 -25.96 12.41
CA THR A 112 -16.98 -26.18 12.26
C THR A 112 -16.43 -25.24 11.21
N VAL A 113 -15.22 -24.75 11.46
CA VAL A 113 -14.51 -23.87 10.54
C VAL A 113 -13.17 -24.51 10.21
N GLU A 114 -12.98 -24.84 8.95
CA GLU A 114 -11.68 -25.24 8.46
C GLU A 114 -11.02 -24.01 7.83
N VAL A 115 -9.84 -23.66 8.32
CA VAL A 115 -9.09 -22.50 7.84
C VAL A 115 -7.61 -22.83 7.72
N GLU A 116 -6.99 -22.31 6.69
CA GLU A 116 -5.56 -22.35 6.55
C GLU A 116 -4.91 -21.37 7.50
N VAL A 117 -3.77 -21.78 8.05
CA VAL A 117 -3.04 -21.00 9.06
C VAL A 117 -1.59 -20.86 8.66
N ARG A 118 -0.98 -19.78 9.14
CA ARG A 118 0.44 -19.61 8.96
C ARG A 118 1.21 -20.72 9.66
N PRO A 119 2.14 -21.40 8.97
CA PRO A 119 2.99 -22.41 9.57
C PRO A 119 3.94 -21.78 10.60
N GLU A 120 4.39 -22.57 11.53
CA GLU A 120 5.45 -22.17 12.48
C GLU A 120 6.79 -22.09 11.74
N VAL A 121 7.39 -20.90 11.73
CA VAL A 121 8.70 -20.65 11.11
C VAL A 121 9.71 -20.37 12.22
N LYS A 122 10.81 -21.13 12.22
CA LYS A 122 11.90 -20.92 13.18
C LYS A 122 12.94 -20.01 12.59
N MET A 123 13.09 -18.81 13.15
CA MET A 123 14.08 -17.84 12.69
C MET A 123 15.50 -18.28 13.02
N PRO A 124 16.48 -17.98 12.16
CA PRO A 124 17.89 -18.22 12.44
C PRO A 124 18.42 -17.16 13.43
N ASP A 125 19.59 -17.43 13.98
CA ASP A 125 20.34 -16.44 14.76
C ASP A 125 21.01 -15.44 13.82
N PHE A 126 20.41 -14.24 13.69
CA PHE A 126 20.86 -13.20 12.78
C PHE A 126 22.29 -12.73 13.03
N SER A 127 22.77 -12.78 14.27
CA SER A 127 24.15 -12.40 14.61
C SER A 127 25.23 -13.29 13.99
N LYS A 128 24.84 -14.49 13.51
CA LYS A 128 25.73 -15.44 12.83
C LYS A 128 25.65 -15.35 11.32
N LEU A 129 24.72 -14.58 10.80
CA LEU A 129 24.56 -14.38 9.37
C LEU A 129 25.56 -13.33 8.88
N SER A 130 26.09 -13.58 7.69
CA SER A 130 26.87 -12.58 6.96
C SER A 130 26.29 -12.41 5.56
N LEU A 131 26.28 -11.17 5.08
CA LEU A 131 25.80 -10.80 3.75
C LEU A 131 26.93 -10.07 3.02
N GLU A 132 26.99 -10.27 1.71
CA GLU A 132 27.89 -9.54 0.83
C GLU A 132 27.05 -8.68 -0.13
N VAL A 133 27.34 -7.38 -0.15
CA VAL A 133 26.70 -6.40 -1.06
C VAL A 133 27.72 -5.78 -2.00
N ASP A 134 27.28 -5.24 -3.10
CA ASP A 134 28.17 -4.55 -4.01
C ASP A 134 28.82 -3.34 -3.33
N ALA A 135 30.12 -3.16 -3.55
CA ALA A 135 30.79 -1.96 -3.11
C ALA A 135 30.24 -0.73 -3.84
N ILE A 136 30.10 0.37 -3.13
CA ILE A 136 29.77 1.66 -3.75
C ILE A 136 30.86 1.98 -4.75
N LYS A 137 30.47 2.14 -6.02
CA LYS A 137 31.39 2.53 -7.07
C LYS A 137 31.73 4.01 -6.90
N ASP A 138 33.01 4.29 -6.79
CA ASP A 138 33.48 5.67 -6.82
C ASP A 138 33.35 6.17 -8.28
N ASP A 139 32.24 6.81 -8.59
CA ASP A 139 32.01 7.44 -9.89
C ASP A 139 32.38 8.94 -9.82
N PRO A 140 33.54 9.32 -10.35
CA PRO A 140 34.00 10.70 -10.31
C PRO A 140 33.07 11.67 -11.08
N LYS A 141 32.16 11.13 -11.89
CA LYS A 141 31.18 11.92 -12.65
C LYS A 141 29.82 12.02 -11.99
N ALA A 142 29.58 11.29 -10.91
CA ALA A 142 28.28 11.25 -10.24
C ALA A 142 27.86 12.66 -9.77
N LEU A 143 28.78 13.40 -9.18
CA LEU A 143 28.55 14.79 -8.75
C LEU A 143 28.25 15.71 -9.95
N ASP A 144 29.03 15.61 -11.02
CA ASP A 144 28.80 16.43 -12.21
C ASP A 144 27.46 16.10 -12.86
N THR A 145 27.10 14.82 -12.87
CA THR A 145 25.79 14.37 -13.38
C THR A 145 24.65 14.93 -12.55
N GLU A 146 24.76 14.91 -11.24
CA GLU A 146 23.71 15.44 -10.34
C GLU A 146 23.59 16.96 -10.45
N LEU A 147 24.72 17.68 -10.53
CA LEU A 147 24.73 19.10 -10.78
C LEU A 147 24.09 19.43 -12.15
N ASP A 148 24.40 18.69 -13.19
CA ASP A 148 23.79 18.89 -14.51
C ASP A 148 22.29 18.56 -14.51
N ASN A 149 21.87 17.53 -13.77
CA ASN A 149 20.44 17.23 -13.57
C ASN A 149 19.72 18.39 -12.88
N LEU A 150 20.33 18.97 -11.85
CA LEU A 150 19.77 20.16 -11.18
C LEU A 150 19.70 21.34 -12.15
N ARG A 151 20.77 21.63 -12.91
CA ARG A 151 20.79 22.70 -13.93
C ARG A 151 19.73 22.50 -15.01
N ARG A 152 19.46 21.24 -15.42
CA ARG A 152 18.42 20.92 -16.40
C ARG A 152 17.02 21.30 -15.93
N ARG A 153 16.72 21.19 -14.63
CA ARG A 153 15.42 21.62 -14.05
C ARG A 153 15.19 23.12 -14.17
N PHE A 154 16.26 23.91 -14.19
CA PHE A 154 16.22 25.37 -14.28
C PHE A 154 16.66 25.91 -15.66
N ALA A 155 16.79 25.03 -16.64
CA ALA A 155 17.19 25.38 -17.98
C ALA A 155 16.13 26.21 -18.70
N THR A 156 16.58 27.12 -19.55
CA THR A 156 15.71 27.90 -20.43
C THR A 156 15.67 27.29 -21.84
N LEU A 157 14.50 27.33 -22.46
CA LEU A 157 14.32 26.85 -23.83
C LEU A 157 14.51 27.98 -24.84
N LYS A 158 15.52 27.89 -25.70
CA LYS A 158 15.80 28.86 -26.74
C LYS A 158 15.50 28.27 -28.12
N THR A 159 14.63 28.92 -28.89
CA THR A 159 14.35 28.51 -30.27
C THR A 159 15.59 28.65 -31.13
N VAL A 160 15.88 27.63 -31.94
CA VAL A 160 17.04 27.53 -32.81
C VAL A 160 16.65 27.09 -34.23
N GLU A 161 17.37 27.62 -35.23
CA GLU A 161 17.11 27.32 -36.67
C GLU A 161 18.06 26.24 -37.18
N ARG A 162 18.43 25.26 -36.36
CA ARG A 162 19.28 24.14 -36.76
C ARG A 162 18.50 22.82 -36.78
N ALA A 163 19.14 21.79 -37.25
CA ALA A 163 18.60 20.44 -37.18
C ALA A 163 18.47 19.94 -35.74
N VAL A 164 17.47 19.15 -35.50
CA VAL A 164 17.17 18.49 -34.23
C VAL A 164 18.34 17.62 -33.78
N LYS A 165 18.74 17.76 -32.54
CA LYS A 165 19.74 16.97 -31.83
C LYS A 165 19.14 16.23 -30.65
N GLN A 166 19.93 15.35 -30.04
CA GLN A 166 19.63 14.73 -28.78
C GLN A 166 19.46 15.81 -27.69
N ASP A 167 18.55 15.63 -26.77
CA ASP A 167 18.22 16.53 -25.67
C ASP A 167 17.56 17.86 -26.07
N ASP A 168 17.22 18.08 -27.36
CA ASP A 168 16.42 19.20 -27.79
C ASP A 168 14.93 19.01 -27.43
N PHE A 169 14.25 20.11 -27.23
CA PHE A 169 12.78 20.12 -27.15
C PHE A 169 12.21 20.52 -28.53
N VAL A 170 11.33 19.70 -29.05
CA VAL A 170 10.65 20.01 -30.32
C VAL A 170 9.16 20.18 -30.10
N THR A 171 8.59 21.18 -30.75
CA THR A 171 7.14 21.22 -30.93
C THR A 171 6.84 20.51 -32.23
N LEU A 172 5.93 19.53 -32.18
CA LEU A 172 5.67 18.65 -33.32
C LEU A 172 4.18 18.32 -33.45
N ASP A 173 3.77 18.01 -34.67
CA ASP A 173 2.54 17.35 -34.98
C ASP A 173 2.81 15.89 -35.33
N LEU A 174 2.01 14.99 -34.76
CA LEU A 174 2.03 13.55 -35.05
C LEU A 174 0.70 13.13 -35.66
N LYS A 175 0.76 12.35 -36.72
CA LYS A 175 -0.41 11.72 -37.32
C LYS A 175 -0.14 10.23 -37.48
N THR A 176 -1.00 9.41 -36.91
CA THR A 176 -0.89 7.95 -36.95
C THR A 176 -1.97 7.38 -37.84
N GLU A 177 -1.56 6.59 -38.84
CA GLU A 177 -2.45 5.93 -39.80
C GLU A 177 -2.25 4.42 -39.80
N ILE A 178 -3.34 3.66 -39.85
CA ILE A 178 -3.36 2.21 -40.07
C ILE A 178 -4.20 1.95 -41.34
N ASP A 179 -3.62 1.24 -42.29
CA ASP A 179 -4.25 0.95 -43.60
C ASP A 179 -4.79 2.20 -44.30
N GLY A 180 -4.11 3.34 -44.17
CA GLY A 180 -4.46 4.63 -44.77
C GLY A 180 -5.64 5.35 -44.09
N LYS A 181 -6.04 4.92 -42.91
CA LYS A 181 -7.03 5.61 -42.06
C LYS A 181 -6.34 6.21 -40.85
N GLU A 182 -6.61 7.47 -40.57
CA GLU A 182 -6.15 8.15 -39.37
C GLU A 182 -6.83 7.55 -38.16
N VAL A 183 -6.01 7.07 -37.20
CA VAL A 183 -6.47 6.47 -35.95
C VAL A 183 -6.16 7.35 -34.74
N ASP A 184 -5.13 8.20 -34.84
CA ASP A 184 -4.76 9.15 -33.79
C ASP A 184 -3.98 10.34 -34.38
N SER A 185 -4.12 11.51 -33.73
CA SER A 185 -3.33 12.71 -34.07
C SER A 185 -3.07 13.59 -32.86
N LEU A 186 -1.83 14.07 -32.76
CA LEU A 186 -1.38 15.02 -31.75
C LEU A 186 -0.88 16.27 -32.46
N ASN A 187 -1.38 17.43 -32.05
CA ASN A 187 -0.98 18.70 -32.64
C ASN A 187 -0.27 19.59 -31.63
N GLN A 188 0.78 20.28 -32.06
CA GLN A 188 1.57 21.22 -31.25
C GLN A 188 2.04 20.65 -29.91
N THR A 189 2.40 19.38 -29.92
CA THR A 189 2.89 18.68 -28.73
C THR A 189 4.37 18.98 -28.51
N SER A 190 4.72 19.35 -27.29
CA SER A 190 6.13 19.51 -26.91
C SER A 190 6.72 18.14 -26.58
N TYR A 191 7.82 17.80 -27.20
CA TYR A 191 8.51 16.53 -27.03
C TYR A 191 9.99 16.75 -26.74
N HIS A 192 10.52 16.07 -25.72
CA HIS A 192 11.95 16.04 -25.43
C HIS A 192 12.60 14.88 -26.18
N VAL A 193 13.52 15.20 -27.07
CA VAL A 193 14.19 14.20 -27.95
C VAL A 193 15.13 13.34 -27.12
N GLY A 194 14.83 12.06 -27.06
CA GLY A 194 15.56 11.08 -26.24
C GLY A 194 14.89 10.68 -24.95
N ALA A 195 13.74 11.28 -24.57
CA ALA A 195 12.97 10.86 -23.41
C ALA A 195 12.28 9.50 -23.62
N GLY A 196 12.01 9.13 -24.88
CA GLY A 196 11.17 7.96 -25.19
C GLY A 196 9.70 8.19 -24.77
N GLY A 197 8.82 7.31 -25.10
CA GLY A 197 7.50 7.27 -24.47
C GLY A 197 6.31 7.71 -25.32
N LEU A 198 6.45 8.44 -26.42
CA LEU A 198 5.34 8.69 -27.34
C LEU A 198 5.13 7.51 -28.30
N VAL A 199 6.07 7.32 -29.20
CA VAL A 199 6.01 6.27 -30.23
C VAL A 199 7.42 5.75 -30.49
N GLU A 200 7.57 4.43 -30.63
CA GLU A 200 8.87 3.81 -30.91
C GLU A 200 9.41 4.27 -32.27
N GLY A 201 10.73 4.60 -32.33
CA GLY A 201 11.37 5.12 -33.53
C GLY A 201 11.21 6.63 -33.76
N LEU A 202 10.42 7.35 -32.92
CA LEU A 202 10.24 8.79 -33.05
C LEU A 202 11.55 9.57 -32.91
N ASP A 203 12.37 9.24 -31.92
CA ASP A 203 13.68 9.90 -31.73
C ASP A 203 14.60 9.77 -32.92
N GLU A 204 14.63 8.60 -33.56
CA GLU A 204 15.42 8.36 -34.79
C GLU A 204 14.82 9.09 -35.98
N ALA A 205 13.50 9.19 -36.03
CA ALA A 205 12.81 9.94 -37.09
C ALA A 205 13.09 11.43 -36.99
N LEU A 206 13.16 11.99 -35.77
CA LEU A 206 13.38 13.42 -35.50
C LEU A 206 14.82 13.85 -35.73
N LYS A 207 15.81 12.97 -35.49
CA LYS A 207 17.22 13.32 -35.64
C LYS A 207 17.53 13.86 -37.04
N GLY A 208 18.08 15.06 -37.09
CA GLY A 208 18.47 15.73 -38.34
C GLY A 208 17.37 16.49 -39.06
N LEU A 209 16.10 16.42 -38.61
CA LEU A 209 15.02 17.24 -39.15
C LEU A 209 15.19 18.69 -38.72
N LYS A 210 14.66 19.61 -39.52
CA LYS A 210 14.58 21.05 -39.20
C LYS A 210 13.13 21.44 -39.01
N ALA A 211 12.91 22.59 -38.40
CA ALA A 211 11.58 23.22 -38.34
C ALA A 211 10.95 23.26 -39.76
N GLY A 212 9.67 22.88 -39.87
CA GLY A 212 8.89 22.75 -41.07
C GLY A 212 9.11 21.43 -41.84
N ALA A 213 10.00 20.54 -41.38
CA ALA A 213 10.23 19.25 -42.05
C ALA A 213 9.28 18.19 -41.56
N THR A 214 8.86 17.33 -42.50
CA THR A 214 7.96 16.19 -42.23
C THR A 214 8.66 14.89 -42.57
N LYS A 215 8.49 13.85 -41.79
CA LYS A 215 8.99 12.49 -42.02
C LYS A 215 7.94 11.46 -41.64
N THR A 216 7.83 10.44 -42.48
CA THR A 216 6.96 9.28 -42.17
C THR A 216 7.82 8.06 -41.90
N PHE A 217 7.44 7.28 -40.89
CA PHE A 217 8.10 6.02 -40.50
C PHE A 217 7.07 5.00 -40.07
N GLU A 218 7.44 3.74 -40.09
CA GLU A 218 6.59 2.63 -39.63
C GLU A 218 6.98 2.21 -38.22
N THR A 219 6.00 1.91 -37.41
CA THR A 219 6.21 1.43 -36.04
C THR A 219 5.06 0.52 -35.60
N GLN A 220 5.32 -0.30 -34.59
CA GLN A 220 4.29 -1.13 -33.94
C GLN A 220 3.78 -0.41 -32.71
N LEU A 221 2.46 -0.22 -32.61
CA LEU A 221 1.83 0.41 -31.47
C LEU A 221 1.87 -0.53 -30.26
N LYS A 222 2.37 -0.06 -29.10
CA LYS A 222 2.53 -0.89 -27.88
C LYS A 222 1.28 -0.93 -27.02
N SER A 223 0.38 0.06 -27.11
CA SER A 223 -0.77 0.21 -26.23
C SER A 223 -1.97 0.82 -26.95
N GLY A 224 -3.12 0.82 -26.29
CA GLY A 224 -4.36 1.36 -26.82
C GLY A 224 -5.20 0.35 -27.60
N PRO A 225 -6.29 0.79 -28.25
CA PRO A 225 -7.21 -0.08 -28.98
C PRO A 225 -6.58 -0.83 -30.17
N HIS A 226 -5.44 -0.32 -30.67
CA HIS A 226 -4.68 -0.85 -31.82
C HIS A 226 -3.30 -1.40 -31.40
N GLY A 227 -3.13 -1.79 -30.13
CA GLY A 227 -1.89 -2.38 -29.63
C GLY A 227 -1.52 -3.66 -30.40
N GLY A 228 -0.26 -3.74 -30.86
CA GLY A 228 0.24 -4.85 -31.68
C GLY A 228 0.11 -4.64 -33.20
N GLU A 229 -0.62 -3.62 -33.67
CA GLU A 229 -0.76 -3.32 -35.08
C GLU A 229 0.41 -2.45 -35.58
N THR A 230 0.76 -2.63 -36.85
CA THR A 230 1.77 -1.77 -37.50
C THR A 230 1.09 -0.51 -38.03
N ALA A 231 1.60 0.65 -37.63
CA ALA A 231 1.07 1.95 -38.04
C ALA A 231 2.12 2.77 -38.78
N GLN A 232 1.65 3.60 -39.71
CA GLN A 232 2.46 4.65 -40.30
C GLN A 232 2.31 5.93 -39.51
N VAL A 233 3.43 6.42 -38.96
CA VAL A 233 3.48 7.65 -38.20
C VAL A 233 4.14 8.75 -39.01
N THR A 234 3.41 9.83 -39.24
CA THR A 234 3.93 11.03 -39.88
C THR A 234 4.18 12.10 -38.83
N VAL A 235 5.44 12.51 -38.66
CA VAL A 235 5.83 13.59 -37.77
C VAL A 235 6.19 14.84 -38.57
N THR A 236 5.66 15.98 -38.12
CA THR A 236 6.03 17.32 -38.63
C THR A 236 6.60 18.13 -37.49
N VAL A 237 7.80 18.67 -37.66
CA VAL A 237 8.48 19.49 -36.66
C VAL A 237 8.10 20.95 -36.87
N ASP A 238 7.42 21.58 -35.92
CA ASP A 238 7.06 23.01 -36.00
C ASP A 238 8.20 23.92 -35.57
N SER A 239 8.82 23.59 -34.43
CA SER A 239 9.95 24.36 -33.89
C SER A 239 10.94 23.46 -33.16
N VAL A 240 12.19 23.89 -33.15
CA VAL A 240 13.27 23.26 -32.42
C VAL A 240 13.75 24.22 -31.33
N LYS A 241 13.82 23.77 -30.10
CA LYS A 241 14.28 24.55 -28.95
C LYS A 241 15.44 23.82 -28.29
N GLU A 242 16.52 24.52 -28.11
CA GLU A 242 17.69 24.04 -27.37
C GLU A 242 17.52 24.34 -25.90
N GLN A 243 17.87 23.37 -25.06
CA GLN A 243 17.93 23.56 -23.63
C GLN A 243 19.23 24.26 -23.25
N VAL A 244 19.15 25.50 -22.81
CA VAL A 244 20.31 26.28 -22.34
C VAL A 244 20.37 26.14 -20.82
N LEU A 245 21.40 25.44 -20.36
CA LEU A 245 21.66 25.26 -18.93
C LEU A 245 22.21 26.56 -18.34
N PRO A 246 21.76 26.98 -17.14
CA PRO A 246 22.41 28.10 -16.43
C PRO A 246 23.87 27.76 -16.12
N ASP A 247 24.74 28.75 -16.01
CA ASP A 247 26.12 28.54 -15.59
C ASP A 247 26.17 28.00 -14.16
N ALA A 248 27.16 27.14 -13.87
CA ALA A 248 27.35 26.58 -12.54
C ALA A 248 28.20 27.52 -11.68
N ASP A 249 27.61 28.61 -11.25
CA ASP A 249 28.23 29.69 -10.47
C ASP A 249 27.44 29.99 -9.19
N ASP A 250 27.89 30.99 -8.43
CA ASP A 250 27.28 31.37 -7.17
C ASP A 250 25.84 31.92 -7.35
N GLU A 251 25.56 32.59 -8.50
CA GLU A 251 24.20 33.04 -8.81
C GLU A 251 23.23 31.86 -8.97
N PHE A 252 23.72 30.80 -9.61
CA PHE A 252 22.94 29.55 -9.71
C PHE A 252 22.72 28.90 -8.34
N ALA A 253 23.76 28.81 -7.49
CA ALA A 253 23.63 28.24 -6.15
C ALA A 253 22.58 28.99 -5.32
N MET A 254 22.62 30.31 -5.28
CA MET A 254 21.62 31.16 -4.58
C MET A 254 20.21 31.04 -5.16
N MET A 255 20.08 30.69 -6.46
CA MET A 255 18.77 30.54 -7.11
C MET A 255 18.09 29.20 -6.73
N VAL A 256 18.86 28.12 -6.55
CA VAL A 256 18.32 26.75 -6.43
C VAL A 256 18.40 26.17 -5.03
N SER A 257 19.13 26.81 -4.11
CA SER A 257 19.38 26.34 -2.75
C SER A 257 19.47 27.49 -1.75
N GLU A 258 19.73 27.15 -0.49
CA GLU A 258 20.00 28.13 0.59
C GLU A 258 21.50 28.49 0.68
N HIS A 259 22.34 28.00 -0.24
CA HIS A 259 23.78 28.24 -0.26
C HIS A 259 24.15 29.50 -1.01
N ASP A 260 25.18 30.21 -0.51
CA ASP A 260 25.68 31.42 -1.12
C ASP A 260 26.71 31.15 -2.23
N THR A 261 27.33 29.98 -2.26
CA THR A 261 28.39 29.64 -3.20
C THR A 261 28.15 28.29 -3.90
N ILE A 262 28.67 28.17 -5.12
CA ILE A 262 28.61 26.94 -5.91
C ILE A 262 29.38 25.78 -5.24
N ASP A 263 30.41 26.08 -4.49
CA ASP A 263 31.23 25.06 -3.80
C ASP A 263 30.43 24.44 -2.63
N GLU A 264 29.65 25.24 -1.88
CA GLU A 264 28.74 24.74 -0.84
C GLU A 264 27.64 23.87 -1.46
N LEU A 265 27.02 24.30 -2.57
CA LEU A 265 26.03 23.51 -3.29
C LEU A 265 26.61 22.18 -3.77
N LYS A 266 27.84 22.19 -4.32
CA LYS A 266 28.52 20.94 -4.74
C LYS A 266 28.80 20.01 -3.57
N GLN A 267 29.13 20.55 -2.39
CA GLN A 267 29.34 19.74 -1.20
C GLN A 267 28.03 19.06 -0.77
N GLU A 268 26.92 19.80 -0.74
CA GLU A 268 25.60 19.22 -0.44
C GLU A 268 25.22 18.13 -1.45
N LEU A 269 25.41 18.39 -2.74
CA LEU A 269 25.13 17.39 -3.78
C LEU A 269 26.02 16.14 -3.64
N ALA A 270 27.29 16.31 -3.27
CA ALA A 270 28.19 15.16 -3.02
C ALA A 270 27.72 14.32 -1.82
N GLU A 271 27.29 14.98 -0.72
CA GLU A 271 26.70 14.30 0.44
C GLU A 271 25.40 13.58 0.09
N ASN A 272 24.57 14.17 -0.78
CA ASN A 272 23.34 13.55 -1.27
C ASN A 272 23.60 12.33 -2.16
N VAL A 273 24.59 12.42 -3.04
CA VAL A 273 25.03 11.28 -3.91
C VAL A 273 25.56 10.14 -3.04
N ASP A 274 26.40 10.42 -2.03
CA ASP A 274 26.94 9.40 -1.11
C ASP A 274 25.80 8.78 -0.28
N ARG A 275 24.88 9.58 0.25
CA ARG A 275 23.71 9.11 0.98
C ARG A 275 22.80 8.21 0.12
N GLN A 276 22.57 8.59 -1.13
CA GLN A 276 21.79 7.80 -2.07
C GLN A 276 22.46 6.47 -2.41
N ALA A 277 23.77 6.47 -2.59
CA ALA A 277 24.55 5.26 -2.84
C ALA A 277 24.50 4.31 -1.63
N ARG A 278 24.62 4.83 -0.41
CA ARG A 278 24.49 4.06 0.83
C ARG A 278 23.07 3.53 1.02
N ALA A 279 22.05 4.32 0.72
CA ALA A 279 20.66 3.87 0.75
C ALA A 279 20.42 2.71 -0.22
N GLY A 280 20.96 2.80 -1.45
CA GLY A 280 20.91 1.71 -2.41
C GLY A 280 21.63 0.44 -1.93
N GLN A 281 22.76 0.60 -1.25
CA GLN A 281 23.49 -0.51 -0.64
C GLN A 281 22.72 -1.15 0.52
N ALA A 282 22.05 -0.35 1.35
CA ALA A 282 21.18 -0.83 2.43
C ALA A 282 19.97 -1.60 1.88
N MET A 283 19.37 -1.10 0.80
CA MET A 283 18.27 -1.79 0.11
C MET A 283 18.73 -3.14 -0.47
N SER A 284 19.90 -3.17 -1.11
CA SER A 284 20.50 -4.41 -1.59
C SER A 284 20.79 -5.41 -0.46
N ALA A 285 21.24 -4.94 0.70
CA ALA A 285 21.46 -5.78 1.86
C ALA A 285 20.15 -6.38 2.40
N ARG A 286 19.09 -5.58 2.45
CA ARG A 286 17.73 -6.02 2.82
C ARG A 286 17.24 -7.12 1.87
N ASP A 287 17.32 -6.89 0.56
CA ASP A 287 16.86 -7.85 -0.43
C ASP A 287 17.62 -9.17 -0.34
N LYS A 288 18.95 -9.11 -0.18
CA LYS A 288 19.79 -10.30 0.02
C LYS A 288 19.50 -11.03 1.32
N LEU A 289 19.11 -10.31 2.40
CA LEU A 289 18.65 -10.96 3.62
C LEU A 289 17.37 -11.72 3.40
N VAL A 290 16.39 -11.09 2.73
CA VAL A 290 15.11 -11.73 2.39
C VAL A 290 15.32 -12.95 1.51
N GLU A 291 16.15 -12.85 0.48
CA GLU A 291 16.51 -13.99 -0.39
C GLU A 291 17.13 -15.13 0.40
N LYS A 292 18.10 -14.81 1.25
CA LYS A 292 18.78 -15.81 2.08
C LYS A 292 17.80 -16.52 3.03
N LEU A 293 16.93 -15.77 3.71
CA LEU A 293 15.90 -16.35 4.57
C LEU A 293 14.92 -17.23 3.78
N ARG A 294 14.49 -16.79 2.60
CA ARG A 294 13.63 -17.55 1.71
C ARG A 294 14.26 -18.89 1.30
N ASP A 295 15.55 -18.88 0.99
CA ASP A 295 16.25 -20.05 0.47
C ASP A 295 16.68 -21.04 1.59
N GLU A 296 17.01 -20.54 2.77
CA GLU A 296 17.45 -21.37 3.91
C GLU A 296 16.28 -21.94 4.75
N LEU A 297 15.13 -21.25 4.79
CA LEU A 297 14.01 -21.69 5.63
C LEU A 297 13.09 -22.61 4.85
N GLU A 298 12.88 -23.82 5.36
CA GLU A 298 11.95 -24.80 4.81
C GLU A 298 10.74 -24.97 5.73
N PHE A 299 9.55 -24.72 5.19
CA PHE A 299 8.28 -24.95 5.86
C PHE A 299 7.18 -25.20 4.83
N PRO A 300 6.10 -25.93 5.18
CA PRO A 300 5.00 -26.17 4.25
C PRO A 300 4.22 -24.90 3.99
N LEU A 301 3.81 -24.67 2.74
CA LEU A 301 2.95 -23.55 2.37
C LEU A 301 1.47 -23.95 2.42
N PRO A 302 0.57 -23.02 2.80
CA PRO A 302 -0.86 -23.24 2.75
C PRO A 302 -1.34 -23.31 1.30
N GLN A 303 -1.74 -24.52 0.87
CA GLN A 303 -2.01 -24.82 -0.53
C GLN A 303 -3.22 -24.06 -1.08
N GLY A 304 -4.29 -23.90 -0.28
CA GLY A 304 -5.47 -23.17 -0.73
C GLY A 304 -5.20 -21.68 -0.94
N VAL A 305 -4.37 -21.07 -0.06
CA VAL A 305 -3.93 -19.68 -0.24
C VAL A 305 -3.08 -19.52 -1.50
N LEU A 306 -2.19 -20.48 -1.76
CA LEU A 306 -1.38 -20.50 -2.98
C LEU A 306 -2.25 -20.62 -4.23
N ASP A 307 -3.21 -21.55 -4.24
CA ASP A 307 -4.10 -21.77 -5.37
C ASP A 307 -4.98 -20.54 -5.66
N GLU A 308 -5.52 -19.90 -4.61
CA GLU A 308 -6.30 -18.66 -4.73
C GLU A 308 -5.45 -17.49 -5.29
N ALA A 309 -4.23 -17.32 -4.80
CA ALA A 309 -3.34 -16.25 -5.24
C ALA A 309 -2.91 -16.47 -6.71
N VAL A 310 -2.59 -17.70 -7.09
CA VAL A 310 -2.30 -18.05 -8.49
C VAL A 310 -3.50 -17.77 -9.37
N ALA A 311 -4.70 -18.18 -8.96
CA ALA A 311 -5.94 -17.97 -9.72
C ALA A 311 -6.26 -16.46 -9.90
N ALA A 312 -5.93 -15.63 -8.92
CA ALA A 312 -6.11 -14.18 -9.00
C ALA A 312 -5.14 -13.49 -9.98
N GLN A 313 -3.96 -14.06 -10.17
CA GLN A 313 -2.91 -13.48 -11.02
C GLN A 313 -3.02 -13.88 -12.49
N ILE A 314 -3.64 -15.03 -12.78
CA ILE A 314 -3.76 -15.56 -14.14
C ILE A 314 -5.13 -15.25 -14.72
N GLY A 315 -5.15 -14.78 -16.00
CA GLY A 315 -6.40 -14.64 -16.75
C GLY A 315 -6.95 -16.01 -17.19
N GLU A 316 -8.23 -16.06 -17.52
CA GLU A 316 -8.93 -17.30 -17.92
C GLU A 316 -8.29 -18.06 -19.10
N ASN A 317 -7.48 -17.36 -19.93
CA ASN A 317 -6.85 -17.91 -21.15
C ASN A 317 -5.32 -18.03 -21.04
N ALA A 318 -4.74 -18.06 -19.84
CA ALA A 318 -3.29 -18.15 -19.67
C ALA A 318 -2.76 -19.50 -20.16
N SER A 319 -1.58 -19.50 -20.81
CA SER A 319 -0.89 -20.72 -21.24
C SER A 319 -0.39 -21.52 -20.02
N ASP A 320 -0.10 -22.82 -20.21
CA ASP A 320 0.44 -23.66 -19.13
C ASP A 320 1.82 -23.17 -18.65
N ASP A 321 2.63 -22.56 -19.52
CA ASP A 321 3.92 -21.94 -19.18
C ASP A 321 3.72 -20.69 -18.32
N ASP A 322 2.72 -19.85 -18.63
CA ASP A 322 2.38 -18.67 -17.82
C ASP A 322 1.83 -19.07 -16.44
N LYS A 323 1.06 -20.15 -16.37
CA LYS A 323 0.56 -20.70 -15.10
C LYS A 323 1.70 -21.17 -14.21
N GLN A 324 2.66 -21.90 -14.78
CA GLN A 324 3.81 -22.39 -14.02
C GLN A 324 4.67 -21.23 -13.50
N LYS A 325 4.96 -20.21 -14.34
CA LYS A 325 5.71 -19.03 -13.92
C LYS A 325 4.98 -18.24 -12.82
N ALA A 326 3.68 -18.07 -12.96
CA ALA A 326 2.85 -17.42 -11.94
C ALA A 326 2.86 -18.21 -10.63
N GLN A 327 2.75 -19.53 -10.70
CA GLN A 327 2.82 -20.38 -9.52
C GLN A 327 4.16 -20.27 -8.80
N GLU A 328 5.29 -20.34 -9.52
CA GLU A 328 6.63 -20.18 -8.94
C GLU A 328 6.81 -18.80 -8.30
N ALA A 329 6.33 -17.73 -8.95
CA ALA A 329 6.41 -16.38 -8.43
C ALA A 329 5.55 -16.21 -7.15
N VAL A 330 4.29 -16.63 -7.18
CA VAL A 330 3.37 -16.55 -6.04
C VAL A 330 3.86 -17.41 -4.86
N GLU A 331 4.45 -18.57 -5.13
CA GLU A 331 5.05 -19.43 -4.09
C GLU A 331 6.19 -18.71 -3.37
N GLN A 332 7.07 -18.04 -4.12
CA GLN A 332 8.18 -17.25 -3.54
C GLN A 332 7.66 -16.05 -2.74
N ASP A 333 6.71 -15.31 -3.29
CA ASP A 333 6.11 -14.15 -2.63
C ASP A 333 5.40 -14.55 -1.32
N LEU A 334 4.61 -15.61 -1.36
CA LEU A 334 3.91 -16.15 -0.18
C LEU A 334 4.90 -16.63 0.89
N LYS A 335 6.00 -17.27 0.47
CA LYS A 335 7.05 -17.73 1.38
C LYS A 335 7.71 -16.54 2.09
N VAL A 336 8.07 -15.50 1.34
CA VAL A 336 8.62 -14.25 1.90
C VAL A 336 7.64 -13.59 2.85
N GLN A 337 6.36 -13.48 2.47
CA GLN A 337 5.32 -12.91 3.31
C GLN A 337 5.21 -13.63 4.65
N ILE A 338 5.16 -14.96 4.65
CA ILE A 338 5.07 -15.78 5.85
C ILE A 338 6.31 -15.58 6.76
N ILE A 339 7.50 -15.52 6.18
CA ILE A 339 8.75 -15.27 6.91
C ILE A 339 8.71 -13.90 7.60
N LEU A 340 8.34 -12.85 6.88
CA LEU A 340 8.30 -11.49 7.42
C LEU A 340 7.21 -11.33 8.50
N ASP A 341 6.06 -11.97 8.32
CA ASP A 341 5.01 -11.99 9.34
C ASP A 341 5.46 -12.70 10.62
N ALA A 342 6.12 -13.86 10.47
CA ALA A 342 6.65 -14.59 11.60
C ALA A 342 7.75 -13.81 12.34
N LEU A 343 8.61 -13.12 11.59
CA LEU A 343 9.66 -12.26 12.15
C LEU A 343 9.06 -11.05 12.91
N ALA A 344 8.03 -10.41 12.35
CA ALA A 344 7.35 -9.29 12.98
C ALA A 344 6.65 -9.70 14.29
N GLU A 345 6.07 -10.88 14.34
CA GLU A 345 5.44 -11.44 15.54
C GLU A 345 6.49 -11.82 16.61
N GLU A 346 7.58 -12.51 16.21
CA GLU A 346 8.64 -12.89 17.14
C GLU A 346 9.28 -11.68 17.82
N ARG A 347 9.45 -10.60 17.07
CA ARG A 347 10.02 -9.33 17.57
C ARG A 347 8.98 -8.42 18.22
N GLN A 348 7.71 -8.80 18.25
CA GLN A 348 6.60 -8.02 18.83
C GLN A 348 6.56 -6.57 18.32
N MET A 349 6.75 -6.38 17.01
CA MET A 349 6.80 -5.06 16.39
C MET A 349 5.51 -4.28 16.59
N ASN A 350 5.58 -3.19 17.33
CA ASN A 350 4.48 -2.25 17.49
C ASN A 350 4.57 -1.14 16.43
N VAL A 351 3.43 -0.74 15.91
CA VAL A 351 3.31 0.34 14.93
C VAL A 351 2.59 1.52 15.57
N SER A 352 3.25 2.66 15.61
CA SER A 352 2.68 3.91 16.13
C SER A 352 1.76 4.59 15.10
N GLN A 353 0.92 5.52 15.58
CA GLN A 353 0.11 6.34 14.67
C GLN A 353 0.95 7.23 13.75
N GLN A 354 2.10 7.68 14.22
CA GLN A 354 3.01 8.50 13.41
C GLN A 354 3.57 7.70 12.24
N GLU A 355 4.07 6.47 12.48
CA GLU A 355 4.56 5.59 11.42
C GLU A 355 3.48 5.26 10.38
N LEU A 356 2.24 5.05 10.83
CA LEU A 356 1.12 4.83 9.92
C LEU A 356 0.87 6.07 9.03
N LEU A 357 0.92 7.28 9.60
CA LEU A 357 0.76 8.51 8.83
C LEU A 357 1.90 8.73 7.84
N GLU A 358 3.14 8.48 8.25
CA GLU A 358 4.32 8.56 7.39
C GLU A 358 4.23 7.55 6.23
N PHE A 359 3.83 6.32 6.50
CA PHE A 359 3.60 5.30 5.48
C PHE A 359 2.51 5.72 4.47
N VAL A 360 1.39 6.25 4.96
CA VAL A 360 0.31 6.77 4.09
C VAL A 360 0.81 7.93 3.24
N LEU A 361 1.61 8.84 3.80
CA LEU A 361 2.17 9.98 3.08
C LEU A 361 3.12 9.51 1.96
N GLN A 362 4.04 8.62 2.27
CA GLN A 362 5.00 8.07 1.30
C GLN A 362 4.28 7.29 0.19
N THR A 363 3.32 6.46 0.56
CA THR A 363 2.52 5.68 -0.40
C THR A 363 1.71 6.60 -1.32
N ALA A 364 1.07 7.62 -0.77
CA ALA A 364 0.29 8.59 -1.54
C ALA A 364 1.18 9.37 -2.53
N GLN A 365 2.39 9.77 -2.12
CA GLN A 365 3.36 10.41 -2.99
C GLN A 365 3.81 9.49 -4.14
N ALA A 366 4.08 8.21 -3.84
CA ALA A 366 4.49 7.23 -4.85
C ALA A 366 3.41 7.00 -5.92
N TYR A 367 2.13 7.04 -5.54
CA TYR A 367 1.00 6.89 -6.46
C TYR A 367 0.46 8.21 -7.02
N GLY A 368 1.02 9.36 -6.65
CA GLY A 368 0.54 10.68 -7.05
C GLY A 368 -0.88 10.99 -6.56
N MET A 369 -1.26 10.46 -5.39
CA MET A 369 -2.57 10.60 -4.77
C MET A 369 -2.54 11.57 -3.60
N ASP A 370 -3.71 12.12 -3.22
CA ASP A 370 -3.85 12.87 -1.98
C ASP A 370 -3.82 11.92 -0.76
N PRO A 371 -2.97 12.17 0.26
CA PRO A 371 -2.86 11.31 1.44
C PRO A 371 -4.18 11.13 2.20
N SER A 372 -5.01 12.19 2.25
CA SER A 372 -6.31 12.12 2.93
C SER A 372 -7.29 11.20 2.19
N MET A 373 -7.25 11.20 0.86
CA MET A 373 -8.05 10.29 0.05
C MET A 373 -7.59 8.84 0.20
N LEU A 374 -6.28 8.59 0.26
CA LEU A 374 -5.74 7.24 0.47
C LEU A 374 -6.16 6.70 1.84
N LEU A 375 -6.05 7.52 2.90
CA LEU A 375 -6.44 7.13 4.26
C LEU A 375 -7.95 6.84 4.33
N GLN A 376 -8.79 7.73 3.79
CA GLN A 376 -10.24 7.55 3.77
C GLN A 376 -10.65 6.27 3.02
N ASN A 377 -10.01 6.00 1.89
CA ASN A 377 -10.25 4.77 1.12
C ASN A 377 -9.84 3.52 1.93
N ALA A 378 -8.69 3.59 2.61
CA ALA A 378 -8.21 2.50 3.46
C ALA A 378 -9.14 2.23 4.64
N GLU A 379 -9.70 3.28 5.28
CA GLU A 379 -10.70 3.15 6.35
C GLU A 379 -12.00 2.53 5.84
N GLN A 380 -12.54 3.03 4.72
CA GLN A 380 -13.80 2.53 4.14
C GLN A 380 -13.72 1.06 3.70
N ASN A 381 -12.55 0.63 3.22
CA ASN A 381 -12.32 -0.74 2.76
C ASN A 381 -11.64 -1.62 3.83
N ASN A 382 -11.57 -1.16 5.09
CA ASN A 382 -10.93 -1.89 6.19
C ASN A 382 -9.48 -2.34 5.89
N ARG A 383 -8.68 -1.51 5.20
CA ARG A 383 -7.30 -1.81 4.80
C ARG A 383 -6.24 -1.32 5.79
N ILE A 384 -6.63 -0.55 6.81
CA ILE A 384 -5.68 -0.05 7.83
C ILE A 384 -4.89 -1.19 8.49
N PRO A 385 -5.50 -2.34 8.88
CA PRO A 385 -4.73 -3.45 9.42
C PRO A 385 -3.64 -3.98 8.49
N ALA A 386 -3.89 -3.99 7.17
CA ALA A 386 -2.89 -4.39 6.18
C ALA A 386 -1.70 -3.42 6.12
N PHE A 387 -1.93 -2.11 6.23
CA PHE A 387 -0.86 -1.11 6.31
C PHE A 387 -0.01 -1.29 7.58
N ILE A 388 -0.68 -1.50 8.73
CA ILE A 388 0.03 -1.79 9.99
C ILE A 388 0.92 -3.03 9.86
N GLN A 389 0.40 -4.09 9.24
CA GLN A 389 1.14 -5.32 9.02
C GLN A 389 2.35 -5.10 8.10
N GLU A 390 2.20 -4.32 7.05
CA GLU A 390 3.30 -3.98 6.13
C GLU A 390 4.39 -3.15 6.80
N ILE A 391 4.02 -2.17 7.63
CA ILE A 391 4.96 -1.41 8.43
C ILE A 391 5.70 -2.33 9.42
N ALA A 392 4.98 -3.21 10.12
CA ALA A 392 5.58 -4.17 11.04
C ALA A 392 6.59 -5.10 10.35
N ARG A 393 6.28 -5.60 9.15
CA ARG A 393 7.21 -6.39 8.32
C ARG A 393 8.46 -5.59 7.97
N ASN A 394 8.30 -4.34 7.54
CA ASN A 394 9.43 -3.47 7.18
C ASN A 394 10.32 -3.17 8.39
N LYS A 395 9.74 -2.90 9.55
CA LYS A 395 10.49 -2.70 10.80
C LYS A 395 11.20 -3.98 11.24
N SER A 396 10.55 -5.13 11.13
CA SER A 396 11.14 -6.40 11.58
C SER A 396 12.37 -6.78 10.76
N ILE A 397 12.32 -6.63 9.43
CA ILE A 397 13.47 -6.92 8.57
C ILE A 397 14.59 -5.90 8.78
N ALA A 398 14.28 -4.63 9.01
CA ALA A 398 15.25 -3.60 9.35
C ALA A 398 15.96 -3.95 10.67
N SER A 399 15.20 -4.29 11.72
CA SER A 399 15.74 -4.74 13.01
C SER A 399 16.61 -5.99 12.87
N ALA A 400 16.22 -6.97 12.04
CA ALA A 400 17.03 -8.16 11.78
C ALA A 400 18.34 -7.82 11.06
N LEU A 401 18.27 -6.92 10.07
CA LEU A 401 19.43 -6.48 9.32
C LEU A 401 20.47 -5.76 10.19
N ALA A 402 20.04 -5.06 11.25
CA ALA A 402 20.93 -4.41 12.22
C ALA A 402 21.82 -5.39 12.97
N GLU A 403 21.42 -6.67 13.11
CA GLU A 403 22.20 -7.71 13.78
C GLU A 403 23.13 -8.46 12.82
N VAL A 404 22.91 -8.38 11.51
CA VAL A 404 23.65 -9.11 10.48
C VAL A 404 24.96 -8.39 10.15
N GLU A 405 26.07 -9.14 10.02
CA GLU A 405 27.31 -8.58 9.49
C GLU A 405 27.24 -8.41 7.98
N VAL A 406 27.15 -7.15 7.52
CA VAL A 406 27.13 -6.83 6.08
C VAL A 406 28.52 -6.35 5.65
N LYS A 407 29.07 -6.98 4.60
CA LYS A 407 30.33 -6.61 3.97
C LYS A 407 30.13 -6.26 2.52
N ASP A 408 30.89 -5.33 2.03
CA ASP A 408 30.95 -5.08 0.59
C ASP A 408 31.90 -6.08 -0.14
N THR A 409 31.83 -6.10 -1.47
CA THR A 409 32.69 -6.95 -2.31
C THR A 409 34.19 -6.68 -2.14
N ASN A 410 34.58 -5.59 -1.47
CA ASN A 410 35.97 -5.28 -1.10
C ASN A 410 36.32 -5.79 0.31
N GLY A 411 35.36 -6.43 1.02
CA GLY A 411 35.53 -6.94 2.38
C GLY A 411 35.40 -5.88 3.48
N LYS A 412 34.98 -4.67 3.16
CA LYS A 412 34.74 -3.60 4.13
C LYS A 412 33.35 -3.79 4.77
N VAL A 413 33.27 -3.67 6.09
CA VAL A 413 32.00 -3.69 6.81
C VAL A 413 31.19 -2.43 6.45
N VAL A 414 29.93 -2.63 6.07
CA VAL A 414 28.99 -1.57 5.71
C VAL A 414 28.20 -1.18 6.96
N ASP A 415 28.25 0.10 7.33
CA ASP A 415 27.42 0.64 8.42
C ASP A 415 26.04 1.02 7.87
N LEU A 416 25.03 0.29 8.31
CA LEU A 416 23.63 0.48 7.89
C LEU A 416 22.78 1.19 8.93
N LYS A 417 23.33 1.62 10.06
CA LYS A 417 22.57 2.18 11.20
C LYS A 417 21.66 3.33 10.80
N GLU A 418 22.14 4.22 9.92
CA GLU A 418 21.37 5.36 9.43
C GLU A 418 20.10 4.94 8.65
N PHE A 419 20.09 3.74 8.04
CA PHE A 419 19.01 3.25 7.17
C PHE A 419 18.14 2.16 7.80
N VAL A 420 18.57 1.63 8.94
CA VAL A 420 17.89 0.54 9.64
C VAL A 420 17.04 1.03 10.81
N GLY A 421 17.13 2.33 11.14
CA GLY A 421 16.41 2.98 12.25
C GLY A 421 17.04 2.67 13.62
N GLU A 422 17.34 3.68 14.40
CA GLU A 422 17.85 3.56 15.78
C GLU A 422 16.75 3.23 16.81
N GLU A 423 15.66 2.59 16.46
CA GLU A 423 14.52 2.36 17.38
C GLU A 423 14.50 0.97 18.04
N SER A 424 15.63 0.47 18.52
CA SER A 424 15.61 -0.76 19.34
C SER A 424 16.21 -0.64 20.74
N ALA A 425 16.46 0.57 21.27
CA ALA A 425 17.14 0.68 22.56
C ALA A 425 16.55 1.68 23.59
N GLU A 426 15.49 2.41 23.35
CA GLU A 426 15.03 3.42 24.33
C GLU A 426 13.56 3.35 24.78
N ASP A 427 12.79 2.31 24.50
CA ASP A 427 11.40 2.20 24.98
C ASP A 427 11.21 1.28 26.22
N GLU A 428 12.24 1.01 27.00
CA GLU A 428 12.10 0.28 28.30
C GLU A 428 11.92 1.19 29.52
N ASP A 429 11.81 2.50 29.45
CA ASP A 429 11.68 3.37 30.64
C ASP A 429 10.66 4.50 30.54
N ALA A 430 9.46 4.20 30.05
CA ALA A 430 8.30 5.08 30.21
C ALA A 430 7.26 4.48 31.18
N GLU A 431 7.70 4.06 32.38
CA GLU A 431 6.80 3.89 33.52
C GLU A 431 6.15 5.24 33.86
N GLU A 432 4.84 5.29 33.73
CA GLU A 432 3.97 6.36 34.23
C GLU A 432 4.35 6.78 35.64
N LYS A 433 5.02 7.90 35.80
CA LYS A 433 5.02 8.61 37.09
C LYS A 433 3.74 9.41 37.22
N PRO A 434 2.92 9.16 38.27
CA PRO A 434 1.69 9.91 38.46
C PRO A 434 1.99 11.38 38.70
N ALA A 435 1.41 12.24 37.88
CA ALA A 435 1.52 13.68 37.97
C ALA A 435 1.11 14.19 39.35
N LYS A 436 2.06 14.72 40.11
CA LYS A 436 1.82 15.48 41.34
C LYS A 436 1.03 16.74 41.01
N LYS A 437 -0.19 16.81 41.55
CA LYS A 437 -1.04 18.00 41.56
C LYS A 437 -0.27 19.19 42.15
N ALA A 438 -0.04 20.22 41.32
CA ALA A 438 0.42 21.52 41.78
C ALA A 438 -0.77 22.31 42.37
N PRO A 439 -0.57 23.13 43.45
CA PRO A 439 -1.66 23.77 44.17
C PRO A 439 -2.24 24.98 43.44
N ALA A 440 -3.55 25.07 43.43
CA ALA A 440 -4.31 26.15 42.84
C ALA A 440 -3.99 27.50 43.46
N LYS A 441 -3.52 28.47 42.66
CA LYS A 441 -3.48 29.88 43.02
C LYS A 441 -4.84 30.52 42.74
N LYS A 442 -5.49 30.98 43.82
CA LYS A 442 -6.70 31.80 43.81
C LYS A 442 -6.44 33.13 43.08
N ALA A 443 -7.25 33.49 42.11
CA ALA A 443 -7.38 34.81 41.57
C ALA A 443 -8.66 35.48 42.07
N PRO A 444 -8.68 36.81 42.33
CA PRO A 444 -9.74 37.47 43.09
C PRO A 444 -10.94 37.86 42.21
N ALA A 445 -12.09 37.80 42.85
CA ALA A 445 -13.38 38.20 42.33
C ALA A 445 -13.43 39.69 41.94
N LYS A 446 -14.00 40.03 40.77
CA LYS A 446 -14.50 41.36 40.44
C LYS A 446 -15.96 41.26 40.01
N LYS A 447 -16.72 42.08 40.73
CA LYS A 447 -18.16 42.34 40.77
C LYS A 447 -18.78 42.62 39.38
N ALA A 448 -20.00 42.08 39.22
CA ALA A 448 -20.98 42.57 38.25
C ALA A 448 -21.55 43.97 38.63
N PRO A 449 -22.10 44.71 37.65
CA PRO A 449 -23.45 45.25 37.88
C PRO A 449 -24.43 45.04 36.70
N ALA A 450 -25.55 44.69 37.09
CA ALA A 450 -26.95 44.83 36.73
C ALA A 450 -27.40 45.47 35.40
N LYS A 451 -28.38 44.73 34.83
CA LYS A 451 -29.66 45.11 34.18
C LYS A 451 -29.84 46.47 33.51
N LYS A 452 -30.25 46.37 32.23
CA LYS A 452 -31.49 47.04 31.73
C LYS A 452 -31.89 46.47 30.35
N ALA A 453 -33.09 45.92 30.26
CA ALA A 453 -33.95 45.85 29.07
C ALA A 453 -34.97 47.00 29.20
N PRO A 454 -35.89 47.27 28.26
CA PRO A 454 -36.08 46.88 26.86
C PRO A 454 -36.41 48.08 25.93
N ALA A 455 -36.50 47.89 24.60
CA ALA A 455 -37.56 48.53 23.80
C ALA A 455 -37.62 47.99 22.36
N LYS A 456 -38.85 47.67 21.96
CA LYS A 456 -39.42 47.39 20.67
C LYS A 456 -39.21 48.51 19.64
N LYS A 457 -39.19 48.16 18.36
CA LYS A 457 -40.14 48.55 17.28
C LYS A 457 -39.43 48.38 15.95
N ASP A 458 -40.02 47.58 15.15
CA ASP A 458 -40.88 47.77 13.97
C ASP A 458 -40.12 48.12 12.68
N ALA A 459 -40.21 47.19 11.77
CA ALA A 459 -40.95 47.24 10.49
C ALA A 459 -40.21 47.82 9.25
N ALA A 460 -40.26 47.00 8.23
CA ALA A 460 -40.66 47.28 6.84
C ALA A 460 -39.58 47.58 5.81
N ASP A 461 -39.70 46.74 4.77
CA ASP A 461 -39.58 47.07 3.32
C ASP A 461 -38.19 47.47 2.75
N GLU A 462 -37.62 46.64 1.95
CA GLU A 462 -37.82 46.39 0.50
C GLU A 462 -37.09 45.10 0.07
#